data_f2343dbef7f4331e2478b90956a42698
#
_entry.id   f2343dbef7f4331e2478b90956a42698
#
_cell.length_a   1.000
_cell.length_b   1.000
_cell.length_c   1.000
_cell.angle_alpha   90.00
_cell.angle_beta   90.00
_cell.angle_gamma   90.00
#
_symmetry.space_group_name_H-M   'P 1'
#
loop_
_entity.id
_entity.type
_entity.pdbx_description
1 polymer ?
#
loop_
_entity_poly.entity_id
_entity_poly.type
_entity_poly.pdbx_seq_one_letter_code
_entity_poly.pdbx_strand_id
1 'polypeptide(L)'
;AQAGVGVGQKLSTALGLQPGLAVFERAVPHETQALENLACWAGRFTPTVSLAPPAGLLLEIGGCLRLFGGASAIVEAVLAGCAAQDYSVAWAAAPTPLGARWLAQAGGGEIHEAAAAMQAALADLPCSVPGWPAEVQDRLGSFGLKRLGELRALPATGLRRRIGNVPLDDMLRAWGDIHDPQKSFIFPETFAQNIELPARVEHAEALAFAGAGVGDALRPRPTVVATEEPLHLATVEGLGHEGQSPAPQPGEELRAPFGARDRLEGGPGCATVPA
;
A
#
# COMPACT_ATOMS: atom_id res chain seq x y z
N ALA A 1 -18.74 14.64 4.44
CA ALA A 1 -19.20 16.01 4.52
C ALA A 1 -20.71 16.16 4.79
N GLN A 2 -21.43 15.10 5.22
CA GLN A 2 -22.90 15.17 5.44
C GLN A 2 -23.29 16.08 6.62
N ALA A 3 -22.37 16.36 7.56
CA ALA A 3 -22.63 17.20 8.73
C ALA A 3 -21.99 18.60 8.66
N GLY A 4 -21.50 19.04 7.50
CA GLY A 4 -20.85 20.34 7.35
C GLY A 4 -19.43 20.44 7.97
N VAL A 5 -18.89 19.32 8.46
CA VAL A 5 -17.52 19.24 8.98
C VAL A 5 -16.56 18.96 7.83
N GLY A 6 -15.50 19.76 7.69
CA GLY A 6 -14.50 19.68 6.63
C GLY A 6 -13.07 19.49 7.15
N VAL A 7 -12.20 18.99 6.28
CA VAL A 7 -10.75 18.85 6.57
C VAL A 7 -10.14 20.25 6.80
N GLY A 8 -9.28 20.38 7.80
CA GLY A 8 -8.64 21.66 8.17
C GLY A 8 -9.48 22.56 9.07
N GLN A 9 -10.73 22.18 9.39
CA GLN A 9 -11.59 22.94 10.29
C GLN A 9 -11.12 22.80 11.74
N LYS A 10 -11.27 23.89 12.52
CA LYS A 10 -10.95 23.85 13.96
C LYS A 10 -11.88 22.86 14.67
N LEU A 11 -11.31 22.04 15.56
CA LEU A 11 -12.05 21.03 16.32
C LEU A 11 -13.24 21.61 17.08
N SER A 12 -13.07 22.78 17.72
CA SER A 12 -14.16 23.47 18.43
C SER A 12 -15.34 23.80 17.51
N THR A 13 -15.06 24.22 16.27
CA THR A 13 -16.08 24.51 15.27
C THR A 13 -16.78 23.23 14.80
N ALA A 14 -16.00 22.16 14.59
CA ALA A 14 -16.54 20.86 14.19
C ALA A 14 -17.47 20.26 15.27
N LEU A 15 -17.07 20.34 16.54
CA LEU A 15 -17.89 19.91 17.69
C LEU A 15 -19.13 20.79 17.88
N GLY A 16 -19.06 22.08 17.53
CA GLY A 16 -20.23 22.97 17.53
C GLY A 16 -21.25 22.60 16.47
N LEU A 17 -20.79 22.12 15.29
CA LEU A 17 -21.67 21.65 14.21
C LEU A 17 -22.22 20.26 14.48
N GLN A 18 -21.42 19.38 15.08
CA GLN A 18 -21.76 18.01 15.38
C GLN A 18 -21.29 17.62 16.79
N PRO A 19 -22.12 17.85 17.83
CA PRO A 19 -21.74 17.57 19.21
C PRO A 19 -21.42 16.09 19.51
N GLY A 20 -21.96 15.18 18.72
CA GLY A 20 -21.68 13.72 18.84
C GLY A 20 -20.49 13.24 18.02
N LEU A 21 -19.63 14.14 17.52
CA LEU A 21 -18.45 13.78 16.73
C LEU A 21 -17.44 13.03 17.59
N ALA A 22 -17.10 11.79 17.20
CA ALA A 22 -16.00 11.06 17.80
C ALA A 22 -14.67 11.70 17.37
N VAL A 23 -13.81 11.99 18.34
CA VAL A 23 -12.53 12.65 18.11
C VAL A 23 -11.42 11.68 18.48
N PHE A 24 -10.54 11.41 17.53
CA PHE A 24 -9.36 10.59 17.73
C PHE A 24 -8.10 11.41 17.44
N GLU A 25 -7.10 11.30 18.29
CA GLU A 25 -5.79 11.90 18.02
C GLU A 25 -5.02 11.03 17.03
N ARG A 26 -4.46 11.69 16.01
CA ARG A 26 -3.66 10.99 15.00
C ARG A 26 -2.33 10.54 15.59
N ALA A 27 -2.02 9.25 15.51
CA ALA A 27 -0.78 8.66 16.00
C ALA A 27 0.12 8.23 14.81
N VAL A 28 0.87 9.19 14.24
CA VAL A 28 1.75 8.96 13.07
C VAL A 28 2.70 7.76 13.24
N PRO A 29 3.32 7.51 14.43
CA PRO A 29 4.15 6.32 14.61
C PRO A 29 3.39 5.01 14.42
N HIS A 30 2.14 4.93 14.90
CA HIS A 30 1.31 3.74 14.73
C HIS A 30 0.88 3.55 13.27
N GLU A 31 0.56 4.63 12.56
CA GLU A 31 0.27 4.58 11.11
C GLU A 31 1.48 4.08 10.31
N THR A 32 2.68 4.57 10.64
CA THR A 32 3.92 4.11 10.00
C THR A 32 4.16 2.63 10.27
N GLN A 33 4.03 2.19 11.51
CA GLN A 33 4.20 0.78 11.88
C GLN A 33 3.16 -0.11 11.18
N ALA A 34 1.91 0.33 11.10
CA ALA A 34 0.86 -0.42 10.38
C ALA A 34 1.20 -0.57 8.89
N LEU A 35 1.70 0.51 8.26
CA LEU A 35 2.12 0.48 6.86
C LEU A 35 3.33 -0.45 6.64
N GLU A 36 4.31 -0.45 7.56
CA GLU A 36 5.45 -1.37 7.53
C GLU A 36 5.02 -2.83 7.72
N ASN A 37 4.09 -3.10 8.63
CA ASN A 37 3.54 -4.44 8.83
C ASN A 37 2.79 -4.92 7.57
N LEU A 38 2.03 -4.04 6.93
CA LEU A 38 1.34 -4.35 5.68
C LEU A 38 2.35 -4.59 4.54
N ALA A 39 3.46 -3.84 4.50
CA ALA A 39 4.55 -4.08 3.54
C ALA A 39 5.22 -5.44 3.75
N CYS A 40 5.48 -5.83 5.00
CA CYS A 40 5.99 -7.17 5.33
C CYS A 40 5.03 -8.26 4.85
N TRP A 41 3.74 -8.08 5.07
CA TRP A 41 2.73 -9.02 4.59
C TRP A 41 2.67 -9.07 3.07
N ALA A 42 2.77 -7.92 2.39
CA ALA A 42 2.75 -7.82 0.93
C ALA A 42 3.96 -8.49 0.26
N GLY A 43 5.06 -8.65 0.99
CA GLY A 43 6.25 -9.37 0.54
C GLY A 43 6.03 -10.82 0.10
N ARG A 44 4.88 -11.42 0.44
CA ARG A 44 4.47 -12.74 -0.06
C ARG A 44 4.13 -12.75 -1.55
N PHE A 45 3.79 -11.60 -2.12
CA PHE A 45 3.39 -11.47 -3.53
C PHE A 45 4.55 -11.03 -4.41
N THR A 46 5.46 -10.22 -3.89
CA THR A 46 6.62 -9.72 -4.61
C THR A 46 7.75 -9.35 -3.65
N PRO A 47 9.01 -9.57 -4.01
CA PRO A 47 10.14 -9.10 -3.21
C PRO A 47 10.34 -7.58 -3.29
N THR A 48 9.71 -6.91 -4.24
CA THR A 48 9.88 -5.48 -4.47
C THR A 48 8.64 -4.71 -4.03
N VAL A 49 8.65 -4.32 -2.77
CA VAL A 49 7.62 -3.47 -2.14
C VAL A 49 8.22 -2.11 -1.85
N SER A 50 7.48 -1.04 -2.04
CA SER A 50 7.87 0.33 -1.69
C SER A 50 6.78 1.00 -0.88
N LEU A 51 7.17 1.73 0.16
CA LEU A 51 6.24 2.53 0.94
C LEU A 51 5.92 3.81 0.18
N ALA A 52 4.65 4.16 0.12
CA ALA A 52 4.14 5.42 -0.43
C ALA A 52 3.37 6.20 0.64
N PRO A 53 4.06 6.80 1.62
CA PRO A 53 3.42 7.51 2.72
C PRO A 53 2.44 8.59 2.23
N PRO A 54 1.40 8.92 3.05
CA PRO A 54 1.19 8.45 4.42
C PRO A 54 0.55 7.07 4.53
N ALA A 55 -0.15 6.56 3.53
CA ALA A 55 -1.02 5.40 3.65
C ALA A 55 -1.08 4.57 2.34
N GLY A 56 0.03 4.41 1.66
CA GLY A 56 0.09 3.68 0.40
C GLY A 56 1.26 2.71 0.31
N LEU A 57 1.07 1.65 -0.48
CA LEU A 57 2.11 0.71 -0.89
C LEU A 57 2.18 0.64 -2.41
N LEU A 58 3.37 0.40 -2.92
CA LEU A 58 3.64 0.04 -4.30
C LEU A 58 4.27 -1.34 -4.35
N LEU A 59 3.70 -2.23 -5.12
CA LEU A 59 4.18 -3.59 -5.35
C LEU A 59 4.58 -3.70 -6.83
N GLU A 60 5.84 -4.02 -7.10
CA GLU A 60 6.25 -4.40 -8.45
C GLU A 60 5.86 -5.86 -8.66
N ILE A 61 4.87 -6.13 -9.52
CA ILE A 61 4.29 -7.47 -9.70
C ILE A 61 4.61 -8.10 -11.06
N GLY A 62 5.23 -7.35 -12.00
CA GLY A 62 5.52 -7.82 -13.35
C GLY A 62 6.31 -9.13 -13.35
N GLY A 63 7.38 -9.21 -12.56
CA GLY A 63 8.18 -10.43 -12.43
C GLY A 63 7.48 -11.61 -11.75
N CYS A 64 6.30 -11.40 -11.15
CA CYS A 64 5.58 -12.42 -10.38
C CYS A 64 4.31 -12.95 -11.10
N LEU A 65 3.94 -12.38 -12.24
CA LEU A 65 2.69 -12.69 -12.95
C LEU A 65 2.55 -14.19 -13.25
N ARG A 66 3.62 -14.83 -13.74
CA ARG A 66 3.59 -16.27 -14.04
C ARG A 66 3.40 -17.14 -12.82
N LEU A 67 3.97 -16.75 -11.69
CA LEU A 67 3.87 -17.51 -10.44
C LEU A 67 2.45 -17.55 -9.92
N PHE A 68 1.73 -16.44 -10.06
CA PHE A 68 0.37 -16.28 -9.53
C PHE A 68 -0.75 -16.51 -10.56
N GLY A 69 -0.42 -16.69 -11.84
CA GLY A 69 -1.41 -16.89 -12.90
C GLY A 69 -2.00 -15.59 -13.47
N GLY A 70 -1.28 -14.47 -13.32
CA GLY A 70 -1.64 -13.17 -13.92
C GLY A 70 -1.88 -12.06 -12.89
N ALA A 71 -2.02 -10.84 -13.40
CA ALA A 71 -2.20 -9.64 -12.57
C ALA A 71 -3.49 -9.69 -11.75
N SER A 72 -4.60 -10.14 -12.36
CA SER A 72 -5.91 -10.24 -11.68
C SER A 72 -5.85 -11.14 -10.45
N ALA A 73 -5.15 -12.29 -10.54
CA ALA A 73 -5.03 -13.21 -9.41
C ALA A 73 -4.23 -12.61 -8.25
N ILE A 74 -3.15 -11.84 -8.55
CA ILE A 74 -2.40 -11.12 -7.52
C ILE A 74 -3.28 -10.06 -6.86
N VAL A 75 -3.97 -9.25 -7.66
CA VAL A 75 -4.85 -8.18 -7.17
C VAL A 75 -5.94 -8.75 -6.27
N GLU A 76 -6.64 -9.79 -6.70
CA GLU A 76 -7.69 -10.45 -5.90
C GLU A 76 -7.15 -10.96 -4.57
N ALA A 77 -5.97 -11.60 -4.57
CA ALA A 77 -5.34 -12.10 -3.36
C ALA A 77 -4.89 -10.96 -2.42
N VAL A 78 -4.38 -9.85 -2.98
CA VAL A 78 -4.00 -8.66 -2.19
C VAL A 78 -5.25 -8.04 -1.56
N LEU A 79 -6.31 -7.83 -2.33
CA LEU A 79 -7.55 -7.23 -1.83
C LEU A 79 -8.22 -8.09 -0.75
N ALA A 80 -8.31 -9.40 -0.98
CA ALA A 80 -8.84 -10.32 0.01
C ALA A 80 -8.02 -10.31 1.31
N GLY A 81 -6.70 -10.24 1.19
CA GLY A 81 -5.83 -10.18 2.37
C GLY A 81 -5.85 -8.84 3.10
N CYS A 82 -6.04 -7.72 2.39
CA CYS A 82 -6.27 -6.41 3.01
C CYS A 82 -7.61 -6.42 3.76
N ALA A 83 -8.68 -6.90 3.13
CA ALA A 83 -9.99 -7.00 3.76
C ALA A 83 -9.99 -7.92 5.00
N ALA A 84 -9.23 -9.02 4.97
CA ALA A 84 -9.07 -9.92 6.12
C ALA A 84 -8.31 -9.28 7.31
N GLN A 85 -7.64 -8.17 7.07
CA GLN A 85 -6.93 -7.36 8.07
C GLN A 85 -7.69 -6.06 8.38
N ASP A 86 -8.96 -5.96 7.99
CA ASP A 86 -9.83 -4.78 8.17
C ASP A 86 -9.35 -3.51 7.46
N TYR A 87 -8.53 -3.64 6.40
CA TYR A 87 -8.15 -2.51 5.56
C TYR A 87 -9.10 -2.35 4.37
N SER A 88 -9.60 -1.12 4.19
CA SER A 88 -10.26 -0.70 2.95
C SER A 88 -9.23 -0.02 2.05
N VAL A 89 -9.06 -0.51 0.84
CA VAL A 89 -8.03 -0.01 -0.07
C VAL A 89 -8.61 0.43 -1.41
N ALA A 90 -8.15 1.57 -1.91
CA ALA A 90 -8.26 1.91 -3.31
C ALA A 90 -7.00 1.41 -4.03
N TRP A 91 -7.13 0.89 -5.24
CA TRP A 91 -6.03 0.25 -5.94
C TRP A 91 -6.05 0.50 -7.45
N ALA A 92 -4.91 0.41 -8.09
CA ALA A 92 -4.78 0.31 -9.54
C ALA A 92 -3.46 -0.39 -9.90
N ALA A 93 -3.43 -1.11 -11.01
CA ALA A 93 -2.21 -1.66 -11.56
C ALA A 93 -1.87 -0.99 -12.89
N ALA A 94 -0.62 -0.56 -13.06
CA ALA A 94 -0.19 0.17 -14.25
C ALA A 94 1.34 0.04 -14.48
N PRO A 95 1.83 0.29 -15.72
CA PRO A 95 3.24 0.16 -16.06
C PRO A 95 4.19 1.11 -15.33
N THR A 96 3.70 2.21 -14.74
CA THR A 96 4.52 3.14 -13.99
C THR A 96 4.08 3.25 -12.53
N PRO A 97 5.02 3.35 -11.57
CA PRO A 97 4.68 3.47 -10.15
C PRO A 97 3.77 4.66 -9.84
N LEU A 98 4.13 5.83 -10.34
CA LEU A 98 3.38 7.06 -10.08
C LEU A 98 2.04 7.07 -10.83
N GLY A 99 1.97 6.49 -12.02
CA GLY A 99 0.73 6.29 -12.76
C GLY A 99 -0.24 5.39 -12.01
N ALA A 100 0.21 4.24 -11.53
CA ALA A 100 -0.58 3.33 -10.70
C ALA A 100 -1.09 4.03 -9.43
N ARG A 101 -0.23 4.81 -8.76
CA ARG A 101 -0.60 5.55 -7.56
C ARG A 101 -1.68 6.59 -7.82
N TRP A 102 -1.56 7.39 -8.87
CA TRP A 102 -2.58 8.40 -9.19
C TRP A 102 -3.91 7.79 -9.59
N LEU A 103 -3.88 6.70 -10.35
CA LEU A 103 -5.09 5.95 -10.70
C LEU A 103 -5.76 5.38 -9.45
N ALA A 104 -5.00 4.79 -8.52
CA ALA A 104 -5.52 4.30 -7.25
C ALA A 104 -6.13 5.43 -6.41
N GLN A 105 -5.47 6.57 -6.30
CA GLN A 105 -5.95 7.75 -5.56
C GLN A 105 -7.25 8.33 -6.15
N ALA A 106 -7.46 8.16 -7.44
CA ALA A 106 -8.70 8.56 -8.10
C ALA A 106 -9.86 7.56 -7.93
N GLY A 107 -9.63 6.47 -7.18
CA GLY A 107 -10.63 5.43 -6.95
C GLY A 107 -10.59 4.28 -7.97
N GLY A 108 -9.54 4.19 -8.78
CA GLY A 108 -9.20 3.23 -9.82
C GLY A 108 -10.01 1.94 -9.91
N GLY A 109 -9.47 0.86 -9.37
CA GLY A 109 -10.09 -0.46 -9.43
C GLY A 109 -9.84 -1.19 -10.75
N GLU A 110 -8.82 -0.78 -11.52
CA GLU A 110 -8.54 -1.28 -12.86
C GLU A 110 -7.07 -1.70 -13.04
N ILE A 111 -6.87 -2.62 -13.98
CA ILE A 111 -5.55 -3.08 -14.42
C ILE A 111 -5.30 -2.50 -15.83
N HIS A 112 -4.27 -1.67 -15.95
CA HIS A 112 -3.80 -1.10 -17.20
C HIS A 112 -2.47 -1.76 -17.58
N GLU A 113 -2.49 -2.85 -18.31
CA GLU A 113 -1.26 -3.55 -18.72
C GLU A 113 -0.48 -2.76 -19.77
N ALA A 114 -1.17 -2.08 -20.69
CA ALA A 114 -0.54 -1.32 -21.75
C ALA A 114 -0.34 0.15 -21.33
N ALA A 115 0.84 0.70 -21.65
CA ALA A 115 1.16 2.10 -21.39
C ALA A 115 0.14 3.08 -22.02
N ALA A 116 -0.34 2.79 -23.23
CA ALA A 116 -1.34 3.63 -23.89
C ALA A 116 -2.68 3.68 -23.12
N ALA A 117 -3.13 2.55 -22.56
CA ALA A 117 -4.35 2.50 -21.75
C ALA A 117 -4.18 3.31 -20.46
N MET A 118 -3.06 3.12 -19.76
CA MET A 118 -2.72 3.92 -18.57
C MET A 118 -2.69 5.42 -18.89
N GLN A 119 -2.00 5.82 -19.96
CA GLN A 119 -1.87 7.23 -20.35
C GLN A 119 -3.22 7.87 -20.67
N ALA A 120 -4.12 7.12 -21.33
CA ALA A 120 -5.49 7.58 -21.58
C ALA A 120 -6.27 7.78 -20.27
N ALA A 121 -6.20 6.81 -19.35
CA ALA A 121 -6.84 6.92 -18.04
C ALA A 121 -6.27 8.09 -17.22
N LEU A 122 -4.94 8.28 -17.21
CA LEU A 122 -4.29 9.41 -16.54
C LEU A 122 -4.74 10.77 -17.11
N ALA A 123 -4.95 10.86 -18.42
CA ALA A 123 -5.37 12.10 -19.06
C ALA A 123 -6.72 12.60 -18.58
N ASP A 124 -7.60 11.70 -18.19
CA ASP A 124 -8.94 12.00 -17.67
C ASP A 124 -8.95 12.41 -16.20
N LEU A 125 -7.88 12.18 -15.45
CA LEU A 125 -7.80 12.49 -14.03
C LEU A 125 -7.84 14.00 -13.76
N PRO A 126 -8.50 14.43 -12.68
CA PRO A 126 -8.45 15.81 -12.20
C PRO A 126 -7.01 16.22 -11.79
N CYS A 127 -6.65 17.47 -12.04
CA CYS A 127 -5.36 18.04 -11.61
C CYS A 127 -5.18 18.06 -10.08
N SER A 128 -6.21 17.78 -9.29
CA SER A 128 -6.13 17.66 -7.84
C SER A 128 -5.58 16.32 -7.36
N VAL A 129 -5.65 15.26 -8.17
CA VAL A 129 -5.23 13.89 -7.80
C VAL A 129 -3.76 13.81 -7.36
N PRO A 130 -2.79 14.44 -8.05
CA PRO A 130 -1.39 14.40 -7.62
C PRO A 130 -1.09 14.98 -6.25
N GLY A 131 -2.00 15.74 -5.65
CA GLY A 131 -1.81 16.36 -4.34
C GLY A 131 -0.71 17.42 -4.32
N TRP A 132 -0.44 18.08 -5.44
CA TRP A 132 0.52 19.18 -5.50
C TRP A 132 0.13 20.33 -4.55
N PRO A 133 1.11 21.16 -4.10
CA PRO A 133 0.84 22.28 -3.21
C PRO A 133 -0.30 23.21 -3.68
N ALA A 134 -0.96 23.85 -2.73
CA ALA A 134 -2.13 24.71 -3.02
C ALA A 134 -1.82 25.80 -4.05
N GLU A 135 -0.61 26.38 -3.99
CA GLU A 135 -0.19 27.40 -4.97
C GLU A 135 -0.14 26.88 -6.40
N VAL A 136 0.18 25.59 -6.58
CA VAL A 136 0.17 24.94 -7.91
C VAL A 136 -1.27 24.71 -8.34
N GLN A 137 -2.12 24.22 -7.44
CA GLN A 137 -3.54 23.98 -7.70
C GLN A 137 -4.27 25.29 -8.09
N ASP A 138 -4.03 26.37 -7.36
CA ASP A 138 -4.61 27.70 -7.62
C ASP A 138 -4.17 28.24 -8.99
N ARG A 139 -2.88 28.05 -9.34
CA ARG A 139 -2.38 28.44 -10.68
C ARG A 139 -3.03 27.64 -11.78
N LEU A 140 -3.13 26.31 -11.64
CA LEU A 140 -3.81 25.45 -12.62
C LEU A 140 -5.27 25.88 -12.79
N GLY A 141 -5.96 26.15 -11.68
CA GLY A 141 -7.32 26.66 -11.68
C GLY A 141 -7.45 28.00 -12.39
N SER A 142 -6.50 28.95 -12.19
CA SER A 142 -6.48 30.25 -12.86
C SER A 142 -6.29 30.16 -14.38
N PHE A 143 -5.67 29.06 -14.86
CA PHE A 143 -5.53 28.77 -16.30
C PHE A 143 -6.72 27.97 -16.85
N GLY A 144 -7.69 27.62 -16.03
CA GLY A 144 -8.85 26.83 -16.43
C GLY A 144 -8.54 25.34 -16.66
N LEU A 145 -7.35 24.88 -16.26
CA LEU A 145 -6.91 23.49 -16.43
C LEU A 145 -7.53 22.61 -15.35
N LYS A 146 -8.30 21.63 -15.77
CA LYS A 146 -9.04 20.74 -14.86
C LYS A 146 -8.52 19.30 -14.88
N ARG A 147 -8.03 18.84 -16.02
CA ARG A 147 -7.56 17.47 -16.25
C ARG A 147 -6.09 17.42 -16.54
N LEU A 148 -5.44 16.32 -16.17
CA LEU A 148 -4.02 16.10 -16.41
C LEU A 148 -3.68 16.03 -17.91
N GLY A 149 -4.58 15.54 -18.75
CA GLY A 149 -4.42 15.51 -20.21
C GLY A 149 -4.34 16.90 -20.81
N GLU A 150 -5.11 17.87 -20.33
CA GLU A 150 -5.05 19.27 -20.75
C GLU A 150 -3.67 19.87 -20.40
N LEU A 151 -3.19 19.57 -19.19
CA LEU A 151 -1.87 19.98 -18.73
C LEU A 151 -0.76 19.34 -19.58
N ARG A 152 -0.89 18.05 -19.89
CA ARG A 152 0.05 17.31 -20.73
C ARG A 152 0.17 17.84 -22.15
N ALA A 153 -0.89 18.39 -22.71
CA ALA A 153 -0.92 18.97 -24.05
C ALA A 153 -0.13 20.28 -24.17
N LEU A 154 0.24 20.91 -23.04
CA LEU A 154 0.96 22.18 -23.05
C LEU A 154 2.48 21.99 -23.20
N PRO A 155 3.20 22.97 -23.81
CA PRO A 155 4.64 22.89 -23.92
C PRO A 155 5.35 22.86 -22.57
N ALA A 156 6.22 21.86 -22.38
CA ALA A 156 6.93 21.61 -21.10
C ALA A 156 7.71 22.83 -20.58
N THR A 157 8.35 23.61 -21.47
CA THR A 157 9.09 24.82 -21.11
C THR A 157 8.18 25.90 -20.50
N GLY A 158 6.97 26.05 -21.02
CA GLY A 158 5.96 26.96 -20.50
C GLY A 158 5.41 26.53 -19.15
N LEU A 159 5.16 25.23 -19.01
CA LEU A 159 4.71 24.62 -17.74
C LEU A 159 5.74 24.79 -16.63
N ARG A 160 7.02 24.46 -16.91
CA ARG A 160 8.11 24.56 -15.95
C ARG A 160 8.23 25.95 -15.31
N ARG A 161 8.03 26.99 -16.10
CA ARG A 161 8.05 28.38 -15.60
C ARG A 161 6.86 28.75 -14.74
N ARG A 162 5.71 28.08 -14.94
CA ARG A 162 4.44 28.43 -14.30
C ARG A 162 4.14 27.61 -13.06
N ILE A 163 4.40 26.31 -13.10
CA ILE A 163 4.07 25.38 -12.01
C ILE A 163 5.30 24.78 -11.33
N GLY A 164 6.50 25.05 -11.84
CA GLY A 164 7.77 24.52 -11.31
C GLY A 164 8.20 23.18 -11.90
N ASN A 165 9.33 22.69 -11.42
CA ASN A 165 9.92 21.43 -11.92
C ASN A 165 9.17 20.21 -11.40
N VAL A 166 8.82 20.18 -10.11
CA VAL A 166 8.27 19.00 -9.43
C VAL A 166 6.99 18.50 -10.11
N PRO A 167 5.96 19.34 -10.34
CA PRO A 167 4.74 18.87 -11.00
C PRO A 167 4.98 18.38 -12.43
N LEU A 168 5.91 19.01 -13.16
CA LEU A 168 6.26 18.57 -14.52
C LEU A 168 6.98 17.22 -14.50
N ASP A 169 7.97 17.07 -13.62
CA ASP A 169 8.75 15.83 -13.51
C ASP A 169 7.85 14.66 -13.01
N ASP A 170 6.91 14.94 -12.12
CA ASP A 170 5.90 13.96 -11.70
C ASP A 170 5.02 13.51 -12.88
N MET A 171 4.57 14.44 -13.69
CA MET A 171 3.83 14.09 -14.90
C MET A 171 4.66 13.21 -15.84
N LEU A 172 5.93 13.57 -16.09
CA LEU A 172 6.80 12.79 -16.95
C LEU A 172 7.03 11.36 -16.40
N ARG A 173 7.16 11.22 -15.07
CA ARG A 173 7.25 9.91 -14.41
C ARG A 173 5.95 9.12 -14.55
N ALA A 174 4.80 9.73 -14.27
CA ALA A 174 3.51 9.07 -14.36
C ALA A 174 3.21 8.57 -15.78
N TRP A 175 3.58 9.32 -16.81
CA TRP A 175 3.44 8.93 -18.23
C TRP A 175 4.50 7.96 -18.73
N GLY A 176 5.58 7.74 -17.96
CA GLY A 176 6.68 6.86 -18.33
C GLY A 176 7.72 7.49 -19.25
N ASP A 177 7.70 8.82 -19.42
CA ASP A 177 8.70 9.53 -20.24
C ASP A 177 10.07 9.59 -19.55
N ILE A 178 10.10 9.55 -18.24
CA ILE A 178 11.32 9.45 -17.43
C ILE A 178 11.18 8.37 -16.38
N HIS A 179 12.30 7.80 -15.96
CA HIS A 179 12.34 6.76 -14.94
C HIS A 179 11.83 7.28 -13.60
N ASP A 180 11.03 6.46 -12.91
CA ASP A 180 10.46 6.73 -11.60
C ASP A 180 11.04 5.76 -10.56
N PRO A 181 12.26 6.01 -10.03
CA PRO A 181 12.91 5.12 -9.09
C PRO A 181 12.16 5.08 -7.76
N GLN A 182 11.78 3.89 -7.32
CA GLN A 182 11.15 3.67 -6.04
C GLN A 182 12.17 3.19 -5.00
N LYS A 183 12.01 3.64 -3.76
CA LYS A 183 12.82 3.14 -2.65
C LYS A 183 12.21 1.83 -2.15
N SER A 184 12.91 0.72 -2.40
CA SER A 184 12.48 -0.59 -1.91
C SER A 184 12.41 -0.61 -0.38
N PHE A 185 11.36 -1.19 0.15
CA PHE A 185 11.23 -1.52 1.56
C PHE A 185 12.24 -2.60 1.92
N ILE A 186 12.96 -2.39 3.01
CA ILE A 186 13.91 -3.37 3.53
C ILE A 186 13.16 -4.23 4.53
N PHE A 187 12.93 -5.48 4.17
CA PHE A 187 12.28 -6.43 5.06
C PHE A 187 13.16 -6.68 6.30
N PRO A 188 12.56 -6.76 7.50
CA PRO A 188 13.30 -7.12 8.70
C PRO A 188 13.98 -8.49 8.52
N GLU A 189 15.21 -8.61 8.95
CA GLU A 189 15.99 -9.88 8.92
C GLU A 189 15.54 -10.84 10.03
N THR A 190 14.28 -10.76 10.45
CA THR A 190 13.72 -11.62 11.49
C THR A 190 12.79 -12.66 10.87
N PHE A 191 13.10 -13.91 11.11
CA PHE A 191 12.22 -15.02 10.77
C PHE A 191 11.76 -15.68 12.07
N ALA A 192 10.44 -15.80 12.23
CA ALA A 192 9.86 -16.59 13.31
C ALA A 192 8.77 -17.49 12.71
N GLN A 193 8.88 -18.78 12.92
CA GLN A 193 7.86 -19.75 12.54
C GLN A 193 7.49 -20.60 13.75
N ASN A 194 6.21 -20.69 14.03
CA ASN A 194 5.68 -21.60 15.02
C ASN A 194 5.34 -22.92 14.33
N ILE A 195 5.95 -24.01 14.79
CA ILE A 195 5.69 -25.35 14.31
C ILE A 195 4.97 -26.10 15.42
N GLU A 196 3.76 -26.59 15.13
CA GLU A 196 3.03 -27.47 16.01
C GLU A 196 3.63 -28.88 15.86
N LEU A 197 4.20 -29.38 16.92
CA LEU A 197 4.79 -30.74 16.94
C LEU A 197 3.68 -31.75 17.22
N PRO A 198 3.64 -32.88 16.49
CA PRO A 198 2.58 -33.89 16.64
C PRO A 198 2.59 -34.61 17.99
N ALA A 199 3.68 -34.48 18.74
CA ALA A 199 3.83 -35.02 20.10
C ALA A 199 4.81 -34.17 20.91
N ARG A 200 4.75 -34.32 22.25
CA ARG A 200 5.71 -33.68 23.15
C ARG A 200 7.12 -34.23 22.86
N VAL A 201 8.05 -33.32 22.56
CA VAL A 201 9.44 -33.65 22.25
C VAL A 201 10.29 -33.40 23.49
N GLU A 202 10.97 -34.46 23.98
CA GLU A 202 11.82 -34.40 25.18
C GLU A 202 13.32 -34.43 24.83
N HIS A 203 13.67 -34.67 23.56
CA HIS A 203 15.07 -34.79 23.11
C HIS A 203 15.45 -33.69 22.15
N ALA A 204 16.65 -33.10 22.34
CA ALA A 204 17.17 -32.00 21.51
C ALA A 204 17.36 -32.40 20.03
N GLU A 205 17.66 -33.67 19.76
CA GLU A 205 17.82 -34.17 18.38
C GLU A 205 16.53 -34.12 17.57
N ALA A 206 15.38 -34.39 18.18
CA ALA A 206 14.09 -34.31 17.53
C ALA A 206 13.65 -32.84 17.29
N LEU A 207 14.04 -31.90 18.17
CA LEU A 207 13.88 -30.47 17.95
C LEU A 207 14.75 -29.95 16.81
N ALA A 208 16.00 -30.42 16.73
CA ALA A 208 16.92 -30.11 15.64
C ALA A 208 16.41 -30.61 14.27
N PHE A 209 15.80 -31.80 14.24
CA PHE A 209 15.17 -32.33 13.02
C PHE A 209 13.95 -31.49 12.57
N ALA A 210 13.10 -31.07 13.50
CA ALA A 210 11.98 -30.18 13.21
C ALA A 210 12.49 -28.81 12.72
N GLY A 211 13.60 -28.29 13.29
CA GLY A 211 14.24 -27.05 12.87
C GLY A 211 14.90 -27.13 11.49
N ALA A 212 15.43 -28.30 11.10
CA ALA A 212 16.04 -28.49 9.79
C ALA A 212 15.04 -28.33 8.63
N GLY A 213 13.78 -28.75 8.83
CA GLY A 213 12.70 -28.53 7.87
C GLY A 213 12.39 -27.05 7.64
N VAL A 214 12.59 -26.21 8.65
CA VAL A 214 12.46 -24.73 8.53
C VAL A 214 13.61 -24.15 7.72
N GLY A 215 14.82 -24.62 7.92
CA GLY A 215 16.01 -24.19 7.16
C GLY A 215 15.91 -24.46 5.66
N ASP A 216 15.28 -25.56 5.25
CA ASP A 216 15.03 -25.84 3.84
C ASP A 216 13.96 -24.93 3.21
N ALA A 217 12.98 -24.50 3.98
CA ALA A 217 11.97 -23.51 3.55
C ALA A 217 12.56 -22.10 3.37
N LEU A 218 13.69 -21.80 4.02
CA LEU A 218 14.40 -20.52 3.96
C LEU A 218 15.43 -20.42 2.84
N ARG A 219 15.72 -21.52 2.13
CA ARG A 219 16.66 -21.47 1.01
C ARG A 219 16.14 -20.53 -0.07
N PRO A 220 16.94 -19.51 -0.48
CA PRO A 220 16.56 -18.65 -1.58
C PRO A 220 16.34 -19.50 -2.83
N ARG A 221 15.14 -19.47 -3.36
CA ARG A 221 14.87 -20.07 -4.67
C ARG A 221 15.61 -19.23 -5.71
N PRO A 222 16.26 -19.84 -6.70
CA PRO A 222 16.93 -19.08 -7.75
C PRO A 222 15.91 -18.17 -8.43
N THR A 223 16.18 -16.88 -8.40
CA THR A 223 15.36 -15.88 -9.07
C THR A 223 15.55 -16.04 -10.56
N VAL A 224 14.57 -16.59 -11.24
CA VAL A 224 14.51 -16.54 -12.70
C VAL A 224 14.16 -15.12 -13.04
N VAL A 225 15.11 -14.35 -13.56
CA VAL A 225 14.86 -13.01 -14.09
C VAL A 225 14.05 -13.18 -15.37
N ALA A 226 12.75 -13.08 -15.27
CA ALA A 226 11.88 -12.97 -16.43
C ALA A 226 11.91 -11.49 -16.89
N THR A 227 12.28 -11.27 -18.14
CA THR A 227 12.17 -9.97 -18.81
C THR A 227 10.71 -9.74 -19.22
N GLU A 228 9.86 -9.51 -18.25
CA GLU A 228 8.49 -9.05 -18.48
C GLU A 228 8.43 -7.54 -18.25
N GLU A 229 7.52 -6.86 -18.97
CA GLU A 229 7.34 -5.43 -18.78
C GLU A 229 6.95 -5.14 -17.33
N PRO A 230 7.48 -4.08 -16.72
CA PRO A 230 7.18 -3.75 -15.32
C PRO A 230 5.69 -3.43 -15.16
N LEU A 231 5.04 -4.07 -14.22
CA LEU A 231 3.66 -3.79 -13.82
C LEU A 231 3.64 -3.51 -12.33
N HIS A 232 3.15 -2.34 -11.96
CA HIS A 232 3.09 -1.89 -10.57
C HIS A 232 1.65 -1.86 -10.09
N LEU A 233 1.39 -2.53 -8.97
CA LEU A 233 0.14 -2.44 -8.23
C LEU A 233 0.31 -1.38 -7.13
N ALA A 234 -0.46 -0.31 -7.20
CA ALA A 234 -0.57 0.67 -6.14
C ALA A 234 -1.82 0.39 -5.30
N THR A 235 -1.65 0.34 -4.00
CA THR A 235 -2.74 0.32 -3.03
C THR A 235 -2.64 1.56 -2.16
N VAL A 236 -3.76 2.27 -2.01
CA VAL A 236 -3.87 3.44 -1.16
C VAL A 236 -5.00 3.14 -0.18
N GLU A 237 -4.75 3.26 1.12
CA GLU A 237 -5.82 3.18 2.12
C GLU A 237 -6.86 4.24 1.81
N GLY A 238 -8.08 3.82 1.53
CA GLY A 238 -9.22 4.70 1.52
C GLY A 238 -9.41 5.20 2.95
N LEU A 239 -9.42 6.51 3.14
CA LEU A 239 -9.97 7.11 4.36
C LEU A 239 -11.42 6.65 4.43
N GLY A 240 -11.63 5.53 5.12
CA GLY A 240 -12.89 4.83 5.22
C GLY A 240 -13.97 5.75 5.76
N HIS A 241 -14.93 6.03 4.93
CA HIS A 241 -16.24 6.41 5.38
C HIS A 241 -17.13 5.17 5.35
N GLU A 242 -17.68 4.92 6.53
CA GLU A 242 -18.78 4.01 6.83
C GLU A 242 -18.41 2.58 7.21
N GLY A 243 -18.34 2.39 8.48
CA GLY A 243 -18.44 1.12 9.17
C GLY A 243 -18.10 1.35 10.63
N GLN A 244 -19.08 1.41 11.47
CA GLN A 244 -18.93 1.44 12.92
C GLN A 244 -17.98 0.31 13.34
N SER A 245 -16.69 0.62 13.51
CA SER A 245 -15.85 -0.20 14.39
C SER A 245 -16.33 0.10 15.81
N PRO A 246 -16.79 -0.89 16.57
CA PRO A 246 -17.04 -0.67 17.98
C PRO A 246 -15.73 -0.21 18.62
N ALA A 247 -15.80 0.85 19.39
CA ALA A 247 -14.67 1.32 20.18
C ALA A 247 -14.09 0.14 20.97
N PRO A 248 -12.75 -0.05 20.97
CA PRO A 248 -12.14 -1.08 21.78
C PRO A 248 -12.53 -0.82 23.24
N GLN A 249 -13.09 -1.83 23.88
CA GLN A 249 -13.41 -1.77 25.30
C GLN A 249 -12.08 -1.63 26.06
N PRO A 250 -12.02 -0.85 27.14
CA PRO A 250 -10.80 -0.71 27.93
C PRO A 250 -10.47 -2.08 28.55
N GLY A 251 -9.43 -2.74 28.01
CA GLY A 251 -8.98 -4.08 28.41
C GLY A 251 -8.70 -5.05 27.27
N GLU A 252 -9.03 -4.72 26.02
CA GLU A 252 -8.61 -5.54 24.88
C GLU A 252 -7.23 -5.09 24.39
N GLU A 253 -6.24 -5.94 24.64
CA GLU A 253 -4.91 -5.83 24.03
C GLU A 253 -5.03 -5.83 22.51
N LEU A 254 -4.33 -4.89 21.88
CA LEU A 254 -4.18 -4.79 20.43
C LEU A 254 -3.69 -6.13 19.86
N ARG A 255 -4.59 -6.88 19.24
CA ARG A 255 -4.23 -8.09 18.50
C ARG A 255 -3.39 -7.67 17.31
N ALA A 256 -2.15 -8.10 17.29
CA ALA A 256 -1.27 -7.96 16.14
C ALA A 256 -1.89 -8.64 14.90
N PRO A 257 -1.83 -8.04 13.70
CA PRO A 257 -2.47 -8.54 12.48
C PRO A 257 -1.82 -9.78 11.88
N PHE A 258 -0.82 -10.35 12.51
CA PHE A 258 -0.25 -11.62 12.12
C PHE A 258 -0.79 -12.72 13.03
N GLY A 259 -1.72 -13.51 12.57
CA GLY A 259 -2.18 -14.84 12.91
C GLY A 259 -1.65 -15.56 14.17
N ALA A 260 -1.18 -14.81 15.16
CA ALA A 260 -0.97 -15.30 16.50
C ALA A 260 -2.31 -15.23 17.22
N ARG A 261 -3.23 -16.11 16.85
CA ARG A 261 -4.31 -16.45 17.78
C ARG A 261 -3.68 -16.99 19.02
N ASP A 262 -3.82 -16.21 20.10
CA ASP A 262 -3.63 -16.66 21.45
C ASP A 262 -3.94 -18.14 21.63
N ARG A 263 -2.94 -18.87 21.98
CA ARG A 263 -3.02 -19.94 22.96
C ARG A 263 -1.76 -19.92 23.80
N LEU A 264 -1.59 -18.88 24.57
CA LEU A 264 -0.83 -18.95 25.81
C LEU A 264 -1.81 -19.34 26.93
N GLU A 265 -2.38 -20.52 26.81
CA GLU A 265 -2.87 -21.24 27.98
C GLU A 265 -2.60 -22.73 27.74
N GLY A 266 -1.55 -23.22 28.37
CA GLY A 266 -1.46 -24.56 28.93
C GLY A 266 -1.44 -25.74 27.95
N GLY A 267 -0.59 -25.70 26.88
CA GLY A 267 -0.30 -26.92 26.12
C GLY A 267 1.23 -27.12 26.01
N PRO A 268 1.78 -28.24 26.41
CA PRO A 268 3.21 -28.51 26.30
C PRO A 268 3.57 -28.83 24.86
N GLY A 269 4.48 -28.05 24.24
CA GLY A 269 5.13 -28.48 23.01
C GLY A 269 5.35 -27.46 21.91
N CYS A 270 5.36 -26.16 22.18
CA CYS A 270 5.74 -25.16 21.16
C CYS A 270 7.21 -24.79 21.35
N ALA A 271 8.05 -25.02 20.32
CA ALA A 271 9.44 -24.59 20.29
C ALA A 271 9.57 -23.42 19.32
N THR A 272 10.10 -22.29 19.79
CA THR A 272 10.46 -21.14 18.95
C THR A 272 11.96 -21.24 18.66
N VAL A 273 12.37 -21.30 17.40
CA VAL A 273 13.77 -21.30 16.99
C VAL A 273 14.07 -19.92 16.39
N PRO A 274 14.93 -19.09 17.02
CA PRO A 274 15.43 -17.86 16.40
C PRO A 274 16.43 -18.20 15.28
N ALA A 275 16.40 -17.43 14.24
CA ALA A 275 17.32 -17.52 13.12
C ALA A 275 18.69 -16.94 13.45
#